data_060abd38f31ebb86eb3bd4a8bc77eff8
#
_entry.id   060abd38f31ebb86eb3bd4a8bc77eff8
#
_cell.length_a   1.000
_cell.length_b   1.000
_cell.length_c   1.000
_cell.angle_alpha   90.00
_cell.angle_beta   90.00
_cell.angle_gamma   90.00
#
_symmetry.space_group_name_H-M   'P 1'
#
loop_
_entity.id
_entity.type
_entity.pdbx_description
1 polymer ?
#
loop_
_entity_poly.entity_id
_entity_poly.type
_entity_poly.pdbx_seq_one_letter_code
_entity_poly.pdbx_strand_id
1 'polypeptide(L)'
;VILVGCCPGGTASNVITYIAGGDVALSVGMTIVSTLAAPLMTPFLVYVLAGAWVEVSFWAMVISVVKVILIPVLLGVFLRSLAGEHVDKVSDVMPLVSVVAIVMIIGGIVAVNAEKIVSCGVLVLGVVAIHNFCGMMLGFLAAKIFHVEYSRTTAIAIEVGMQNSGLAVSLAAANFAANPLATLPGAIFSVWHNIAGSIFAGIRRAGAENLAELDRIREIDCCNCEKQ
;
A
#
# COMPACT_ATOMS: atom_id res chain seq x y z
N VAL A 1 8.82 -10.35 -5.71
CA VAL A 1 7.72 -10.24 -4.72
C VAL A 1 8.26 -9.93 -3.33
N ILE A 2 9.35 -10.59 -2.84
CA ILE A 2 9.95 -10.30 -1.52
C ILE A 2 10.17 -8.79 -1.33
N LEU A 3 10.77 -8.11 -2.31
CA LEU A 3 11.01 -6.66 -2.23
C LEU A 3 9.70 -5.85 -2.06
N VAL A 4 8.62 -6.27 -2.72
CA VAL A 4 7.29 -5.63 -2.54
C VAL A 4 6.82 -5.78 -1.11
N GLY A 5 6.89 -7.00 -0.55
CA GLY A 5 6.49 -7.29 0.83
C GLY A 5 7.34 -6.61 1.91
N CYS A 6 8.58 -6.23 1.57
CA CYS A 6 9.46 -5.47 2.47
C CYS A 6 9.24 -3.95 2.39
N CYS A 7 8.42 -3.46 1.47
CA CYS A 7 8.10 -2.04 1.37
C CYS A 7 7.04 -1.63 2.39
N PRO A 8 7.05 -0.35 2.82
CA PRO A 8 6.02 0.19 3.73
C PRO A 8 4.65 0.22 3.07
N GLY A 9 3.61 0.57 3.84
CA GLY A 9 2.26 0.80 3.33
C GLY A 9 2.24 1.83 2.19
N GLY A 10 1.35 1.64 1.23
CA GLY A 10 1.20 2.53 0.08
C GLY A 10 0.13 3.59 0.34
N THR A 11 0.32 4.83 -0.14
CA THR A 11 -0.67 5.90 0.03
C THR A 11 -2.05 5.58 -0.57
N ALA A 12 -2.13 4.66 -1.53
CA ALA A 12 -3.39 4.19 -2.09
C ALA A 12 -4.27 3.48 -1.05
N SER A 13 -3.68 2.83 -0.02
CA SER A 13 -4.41 2.18 1.07
C SER A 13 -5.34 3.16 1.80
N ASN A 14 -4.92 4.42 1.98
CA ASN A 14 -5.71 5.44 2.65
C ASN A 14 -7.01 5.77 1.90
N VAL A 15 -6.94 5.84 0.56
CA VAL A 15 -8.11 6.07 -0.30
C VAL A 15 -9.04 4.86 -0.28
N ILE A 16 -8.48 3.66 -0.37
CA ILE A 16 -9.25 2.41 -0.31
C ILE A 16 -9.91 2.25 1.07
N THR A 17 -9.22 2.61 2.14
CA THR A 17 -9.78 2.61 3.51
C THR A 17 -10.95 3.59 3.63
N TYR A 18 -10.85 4.77 3.04
CA TYR A 18 -11.96 5.75 2.99
C TYR A 18 -13.17 5.17 2.25
N ILE A 19 -12.96 4.57 1.07
CA ILE A 19 -14.04 3.93 0.28
C ILE A 19 -14.70 2.78 1.06
N ALA A 20 -13.91 2.04 1.83
CA ALA A 20 -14.36 0.91 2.64
C ALA A 20 -15.15 1.32 3.91
N GLY A 21 -15.20 2.62 4.25
CA GLY A 21 -15.75 3.09 5.53
C GLY A 21 -14.89 2.69 6.74
N GLY A 22 -13.58 2.51 6.52
CA GLY A 22 -12.61 2.22 7.57
C GLY A 22 -12.09 3.48 8.28
N ASP A 23 -11.28 3.29 9.33
CA ASP A 23 -10.63 4.36 10.08
C ASP A 23 -9.45 4.94 9.27
N VAL A 24 -9.72 6.05 8.56
CA VAL A 24 -8.73 6.73 7.70
C VAL A 24 -7.59 7.33 8.53
N ALA A 25 -7.87 7.82 9.74
CA ALA A 25 -6.84 8.41 10.59
C ALA A 25 -5.81 7.35 11.01
N LEU A 26 -6.29 6.16 11.38
CA LEU A 26 -5.42 5.02 11.66
C LEU A 26 -4.63 4.60 10.42
N SER A 27 -5.25 4.49 9.25
CA SER A 27 -4.59 4.12 7.98
C SER A 27 -3.45 5.09 7.66
N VAL A 28 -3.72 6.40 7.69
CA VAL A 28 -2.69 7.44 7.46
C VAL A 28 -1.57 7.34 8.49
N GLY A 29 -1.91 7.15 9.78
CA GLY A 29 -0.93 6.99 10.86
C GLY A 29 0.00 5.79 10.61
N MET A 30 -0.55 4.64 10.22
CA MET A 30 0.23 3.44 9.88
C MET A 30 1.13 3.66 8.65
N THR A 31 0.61 4.30 7.60
CA THR A 31 1.40 4.67 6.41
C THR A 31 2.57 5.58 6.78
N ILE A 32 2.35 6.60 7.62
CA ILE A 32 3.41 7.50 8.07
C ILE A 32 4.48 6.74 8.85
N VAL A 33 4.09 5.97 9.86
CA VAL A 33 5.04 5.23 10.71
C VAL A 33 5.84 4.21 9.89
N SER A 34 5.19 3.43 9.05
CA SER A 34 5.86 2.45 8.19
C SER A 34 6.81 3.11 7.19
N THR A 35 6.42 4.26 6.62
CA THR A 35 7.25 5.03 5.68
C THR A 35 8.48 5.61 6.36
N LEU A 36 8.36 6.14 7.58
CA LEU A 36 9.50 6.63 8.36
C LEU A 36 10.45 5.52 8.80
N ALA A 37 9.93 4.32 9.08
CA ALA A 37 10.72 3.15 9.41
C ALA A 37 11.39 2.50 8.19
N ALA A 38 10.86 2.69 6.98
CA ALA A 38 11.30 2.05 5.74
C ALA A 38 12.80 2.17 5.44
N PRO A 39 13.50 3.31 5.69
CA PRO A 39 14.93 3.42 5.42
C PRO A 39 15.80 2.35 6.10
N LEU A 40 15.37 1.84 7.25
CA LEU A 40 16.04 0.77 7.97
C LEU A 40 15.36 -0.58 7.80
N MET A 41 14.04 -0.62 7.92
CA MET A 41 13.28 -1.88 7.89
C MET A 41 13.27 -2.53 6.51
N THR A 42 13.07 -1.77 5.43
CA THR A 42 13.05 -2.35 4.07
C THR A 42 14.39 -3.00 3.71
N PRO A 43 15.57 -2.32 3.83
CA PRO A 43 16.86 -2.96 3.56
C PRO A 43 17.14 -4.16 4.46
N PHE A 44 16.80 -4.06 5.75
CA PHE A 44 16.98 -5.15 6.70
C PHE A 44 16.17 -6.40 6.31
N LEU A 45 14.89 -6.23 6.04
CA LEU A 45 14.02 -7.33 5.64
C LEU A 45 14.46 -7.94 4.29
N VAL A 46 14.82 -7.11 3.31
CA VAL A 46 15.33 -7.62 2.03
C VAL A 46 16.63 -8.38 2.21
N TYR A 47 17.56 -7.89 3.03
CA TYR A 47 18.81 -8.57 3.34
C TYR A 47 18.56 -9.95 3.97
N VAL A 48 17.68 -10.03 4.96
CA VAL A 48 17.35 -11.27 5.67
C VAL A 48 16.60 -12.25 4.77
N LEU A 49 15.61 -11.78 4.01
CA LEU A 49 14.69 -12.63 3.26
C LEU A 49 15.19 -12.98 1.84
N ALA A 50 15.99 -12.13 1.22
CA ALA A 50 16.47 -12.34 -0.15
C ALA A 50 17.98 -12.53 -0.25
N GLY A 51 18.75 -12.20 0.77
CA GLY A 51 20.23 -12.24 0.75
C GLY A 51 20.84 -13.62 0.48
N ALA A 52 20.09 -14.71 0.69
CA ALA A 52 20.52 -16.05 0.35
C ALA A 52 20.51 -16.34 -1.18
N TRP A 53 19.72 -15.56 -1.95
CA TRP A 53 19.53 -15.79 -3.39
C TRP A 53 20.09 -14.68 -4.27
N VAL A 54 20.25 -13.48 -3.71
CA VAL A 54 20.69 -12.29 -4.44
C VAL A 54 21.65 -11.49 -3.57
N GLU A 55 22.72 -11.00 -4.16
CA GLU A 55 23.63 -10.08 -3.47
C GLU A 55 22.89 -8.77 -3.13
N VAL A 56 22.68 -8.52 -1.84
CA VAL A 56 22.02 -7.34 -1.32
C VAL A 56 23.05 -6.48 -0.56
N SER A 57 23.36 -5.32 -1.09
CA SER A 57 24.14 -4.33 -0.36
C SER A 57 23.22 -3.55 0.58
N PHE A 58 23.23 -3.89 1.86
CA PHE A 58 22.40 -3.25 2.89
C PHE A 58 22.52 -1.73 2.87
N TRP A 59 23.73 -1.19 2.93
CA TRP A 59 23.95 0.26 2.98
C TRP A 59 23.59 0.97 1.68
N ALA A 60 23.84 0.37 0.52
CA ALA A 60 23.42 0.93 -0.75
C ALA A 60 21.88 1.04 -0.83
N MET A 61 21.18 0.04 -0.30
CA MET A 61 19.72 0.04 -0.26
C MET A 61 19.19 1.05 0.76
N VAL A 62 19.80 1.19 1.95
CA VAL A 62 19.46 2.26 2.91
C VAL A 62 19.54 3.63 2.23
N ILE A 63 20.66 3.93 1.56
CA ILE A 63 20.85 5.19 0.85
C ILE A 63 19.79 5.36 -0.26
N SER A 64 19.46 4.30 -0.99
CA SER A 64 18.42 4.33 -2.01
C SER A 64 17.05 4.68 -1.41
N VAL A 65 16.64 4.05 -0.31
CA VAL A 65 15.37 4.34 0.36
C VAL A 65 15.33 5.77 0.91
N VAL A 66 16.42 6.22 1.54
CA VAL A 66 16.52 7.62 2.01
C VAL A 66 16.34 8.60 0.86
N LYS A 67 17.02 8.39 -0.29
CA LYS A 67 16.92 9.26 -1.46
C LYS A 67 15.53 9.24 -2.09
N VAL A 68 14.87 8.09 -2.16
CA VAL A 68 13.60 7.92 -2.86
C VAL A 68 12.40 8.32 -2.00
N ILE A 69 12.49 8.16 -0.68
CA ILE A 69 11.38 8.45 0.23
C ILE A 69 11.69 9.66 1.12
N LEU A 70 12.73 9.56 1.94
CA LEU A 70 12.91 10.49 3.06
C LEU A 70 13.21 11.91 2.57
N ILE A 71 14.12 12.05 1.60
CA ILE A 71 14.46 13.35 1.03
C ILE A 71 13.25 14.02 0.37
N PRO A 72 12.49 13.39 -0.54
CA PRO A 72 11.31 14.03 -1.14
C PRO A 72 10.23 14.38 -0.11
N VAL A 73 9.99 13.53 0.88
CA VAL A 73 9.00 13.81 1.93
C VAL A 73 9.42 15.02 2.77
N LEU A 74 10.67 15.05 3.25
CA LEU A 74 11.17 16.18 4.03
C LEU A 74 11.19 17.47 3.21
N LEU A 75 11.59 17.40 1.93
CA LEU A 75 11.56 18.53 1.01
C LEU A 75 10.12 19.02 0.80
N GLY A 76 9.15 18.11 0.62
CA GLY A 76 7.73 18.47 0.48
C GLY A 76 7.19 19.19 1.73
N VAL A 77 7.48 18.68 2.92
CA VAL A 77 7.11 19.31 4.20
C VAL A 77 7.76 20.69 4.34
N PHE A 78 9.05 20.79 4.02
CA PHE A 78 9.79 22.05 4.08
C PHE A 78 9.23 23.10 3.10
N LEU A 79 8.99 22.71 1.85
CA LEU A 79 8.39 23.60 0.86
C LEU A 79 6.99 24.06 1.28
N ARG A 80 6.17 23.16 1.83
CA ARG A 80 4.85 23.51 2.35
C ARG A 80 4.93 24.51 3.51
N SER A 81 5.92 24.36 4.40
CA SER A 81 6.11 25.30 5.51
C SER A 81 6.55 26.69 5.06
N LEU A 82 7.26 26.80 3.92
CA LEU A 82 7.73 28.07 3.37
C LEU A 82 6.70 28.76 2.47
N ALA A 83 6.02 27.99 1.61
CA ALA A 83 5.22 28.54 0.52
C ALA A 83 3.69 28.50 0.82
N GLY A 84 3.24 27.89 1.92
CA GLY A 84 1.87 27.93 2.42
C GLY A 84 0.81 27.69 1.34
N GLU A 85 -0.11 28.63 1.18
CA GLU A 85 -1.25 28.53 0.24
C GLU A 85 -0.87 28.32 -1.23
N HIS A 86 0.34 28.68 -1.66
CA HIS A 86 0.78 28.46 -3.03
C HIS A 86 1.05 26.98 -3.31
N VAL A 87 1.51 26.25 -2.32
CA VAL A 87 1.71 24.79 -2.41
C VAL A 87 0.37 24.06 -2.45
N ASP A 88 -0.62 24.53 -1.70
CA ASP A 88 -1.94 23.90 -1.67
C ASP A 88 -2.62 23.94 -3.06
N LYS A 89 -2.47 25.04 -3.82
CA LYS A 89 -2.98 25.12 -5.21
C LYS A 89 -2.30 24.13 -6.16
N VAL A 90 -1.01 23.86 -5.96
CA VAL A 90 -0.26 22.89 -6.77
C VAL A 90 -0.58 21.46 -6.32
N SER A 91 -0.90 21.26 -5.04
CA SER A 91 -1.23 19.96 -4.46
C SER A 91 -2.44 19.30 -5.12
N ASP A 92 -3.39 20.07 -5.63
CA ASP A 92 -4.58 19.55 -6.33
C ASP A 92 -4.22 18.86 -7.66
N VAL A 93 -3.13 19.30 -8.31
CA VAL A 93 -2.65 18.75 -9.60
C VAL A 93 -1.66 17.60 -9.39
N MET A 94 -1.00 17.51 -8.24
CA MET A 94 0.03 16.51 -7.96
C MET A 94 -0.45 15.07 -8.11
N PRO A 95 -1.66 14.69 -7.71
CA PRO A 95 -2.16 13.33 -7.94
C PRO A 95 -2.18 12.94 -9.42
N LEU A 96 -2.60 13.86 -10.29
CA LEU A 96 -2.61 13.63 -11.74
C LEU A 96 -1.19 13.45 -12.30
N VAL A 97 -0.24 14.31 -11.89
CA VAL A 97 1.17 14.20 -12.27
C VAL A 97 1.74 12.85 -11.82
N SER A 98 1.44 12.43 -10.59
CA SER A 98 1.88 11.15 -10.04
C SER A 98 1.33 9.96 -10.84
N VAL A 99 0.03 9.98 -11.18
CA VAL A 99 -0.60 8.92 -11.98
C VAL A 99 0.05 8.83 -13.36
N VAL A 100 0.24 9.97 -14.05
CA VAL A 100 0.90 10.00 -15.37
C VAL A 100 2.32 9.45 -15.28
N ALA A 101 3.10 9.88 -14.29
CA ALA A 101 4.47 9.39 -14.10
C ALA A 101 4.50 7.87 -13.84
N ILE A 102 3.61 7.35 -12.99
CA ILE A 102 3.51 5.91 -12.69
C ILE A 102 3.14 5.14 -13.94
N VAL A 103 2.15 5.60 -14.72
CA VAL A 103 1.73 4.95 -15.97
C VAL A 103 2.89 4.92 -16.98
N MET A 104 3.64 6.01 -17.12
CA MET A 104 4.81 6.06 -18.00
C MET A 104 5.92 5.09 -17.57
N ILE A 105 6.22 5.04 -16.27
CA ILE A 105 7.23 4.11 -15.72
C ILE A 105 6.80 2.66 -15.97
N ILE A 106 5.56 2.31 -15.62
CA ILE A 106 5.02 0.96 -15.83
C ILE A 106 5.00 0.61 -17.32
N GLY A 107 4.55 1.53 -18.17
CA GLY A 107 4.53 1.36 -19.63
C GLY A 107 5.93 1.10 -20.19
N GLY A 108 6.94 1.84 -19.73
CA GLY A 108 8.34 1.62 -20.10
C GLY A 108 8.85 0.24 -19.66
N ILE A 109 8.55 -0.19 -18.44
CA ILE A 109 8.92 -1.52 -17.93
C ILE A 109 8.27 -2.63 -18.77
N VAL A 110 6.98 -2.48 -19.07
CA VAL A 110 6.23 -3.43 -19.89
C VAL A 110 6.81 -3.50 -21.30
N ALA A 111 7.08 -2.36 -21.94
CA ALA A 111 7.63 -2.30 -23.28
C ALA A 111 8.99 -3.01 -23.40
N VAL A 112 9.90 -2.76 -22.44
CA VAL A 112 11.25 -3.36 -22.44
C VAL A 112 11.23 -4.86 -22.14
N ASN A 113 10.23 -5.35 -21.38
CA ASN A 113 10.15 -6.74 -20.93
C ASN A 113 8.99 -7.52 -21.56
N ALA A 114 8.39 -7.04 -22.66
CA ALA A 114 7.14 -7.58 -23.22
C ALA A 114 7.20 -9.09 -23.47
N GLU A 115 8.28 -9.62 -24.11
CA GLU A 115 8.43 -11.04 -24.37
C GLU A 115 8.50 -11.89 -23.09
N LYS A 116 9.19 -11.38 -22.05
CA LYS A 116 9.32 -12.07 -20.77
C LYS A 116 8.04 -12.00 -19.96
N ILE A 117 7.28 -10.91 -20.10
CA ILE A 117 5.96 -10.77 -19.47
C ILE A 117 4.98 -11.79 -20.04
N VAL A 118 4.98 -12.03 -21.34
CA VAL A 118 4.15 -13.05 -21.97
C VAL A 118 4.46 -14.45 -21.44
N SER A 119 5.74 -14.75 -21.19
CA SER A 119 6.17 -16.08 -20.72
C SER A 119 5.99 -16.30 -19.21
N CYS A 120 6.19 -15.29 -18.36
CA CYS A 120 6.15 -15.44 -16.90
C CYS A 120 5.14 -14.53 -16.19
N GLY A 121 4.46 -13.62 -16.89
CA GLY A 121 3.56 -12.63 -16.30
C GLY A 121 2.39 -13.25 -15.54
N VAL A 122 1.80 -14.34 -16.06
CA VAL A 122 0.70 -15.05 -15.39
C VAL A 122 1.16 -15.64 -14.05
N LEU A 123 2.36 -16.23 -14.01
CA LEU A 123 2.93 -16.74 -12.77
C LEU A 123 3.20 -15.62 -11.76
N VAL A 124 3.81 -14.52 -12.22
CA VAL A 124 4.09 -13.36 -11.36
C VAL A 124 2.79 -12.74 -10.85
N LEU A 125 1.75 -12.61 -11.69
CA LEU A 125 0.44 -12.15 -11.29
C LEU A 125 -0.17 -13.06 -10.21
N GLY A 126 -0.10 -14.37 -10.37
CA GLY A 126 -0.59 -15.33 -9.38
C GLY A 126 0.11 -15.17 -8.02
N VAL A 127 1.44 -15.08 -8.02
CA VAL A 127 2.21 -14.89 -6.79
C VAL A 127 1.93 -13.54 -6.14
N VAL A 128 1.79 -12.48 -6.94
CA VAL A 128 1.43 -11.13 -6.47
C VAL A 128 0.02 -11.12 -5.87
N ALA A 129 -0.93 -11.79 -6.51
CA ALA A 129 -2.31 -11.89 -6.01
C ALA A 129 -2.37 -12.65 -4.67
N ILE A 130 -1.67 -13.77 -4.56
CA ILE A 130 -1.56 -14.53 -3.31
C ILE A 130 -0.91 -13.67 -2.22
N HIS A 131 0.18 -12.99 -2.52
CA HIS A 131 0.87 -12.10 -1.58
C HIS A 131 -0.06 -11.01 -1.02
N ASN A 132 -0.77 -10.31 -1.91
CA ASN A 132 -1.73 -9.27 -1.52
C ASN A 132 -2.87 -9.83 -0.65
N PHE A 133 -3.46 -10.96 -1.07
CA PHE A 133 -4.52 -11.64 -0.32
C PHE A 133 -4.03 -12.08 1.06
N CYS A 134 -2.87 -12.72 1.14
CA CYS A 134 -2.26 -13.12 2.42
C CYS A 134 -2.00 -11.92 3.32
N GLY A 135 -1.50 -10.81 2.77
CA GLY A 135 -1.30 -9.56 3.52
C GLY A 135 -2.60 -9.04 4.12
N MET A 136 -3.67 -8.91 3.31
CA MET A 136 -4.99 -8.49 3.79
C MET A 136 -5.55 -9.45 4.85
N MET A 137 -5.43 -10.76 4.62
CA MET A 137 -5.91 -11.78 5.55
C MET A 137 -5.15 -11.74 6.88
N LEU A 138 -3.83 -11.63 6.85
CA LEU A 138 -3.01 -11.55 8.05
C LEU A 138 -3.33 -10.27 8.85
N GLY A 139 -3.47 -9.12 8.20
CA GLY A 139 -3.89 -7.89 8.83
C GLY A 139 -5.28 -8.01 9.47
N PHE A 140 -6.22 -8.60 8.74
CA PHE A 140 -7.57 -8.85 9.24
C PHE A 140 -7.58 -9.80 10.45
N LEU A 141 -6.88 -10.93 10.37
CA LEU A 141 -6.81 -11.91 11.45
C LEU A 141 -6.11 -11.32 12.69
N ALA A 142 -5.01 -10.61 12.51
CA ALA A 142 -4.32 -9.94 13.61
C ALA A 142 -5.26 -8.97 14.32
N ALA A 143 -5.96 -8.10 13.59
CA ALA A 143 -6.93 -7.17 14.18
C ALA A 143 -8.05 -7.91 14.93
N LYS A 144 -8.54 -9.04 14.41
CA LYS A 144 -9.56 -9.87 15.06
C LYS A 144 -9.06 -10.52 16.35
N ILE A 145 -7.83 -11.04 16.37
CA ILE A 145 -7.21 -11.61 17.56
C ILE A 145 -7.13 -10.57 18.69
N PHE A 146 -6.80 -9.33 18.36
CA PHE A 146 -6.74 -8.23 19.31
C PHE A 146 -8.11 -7.54 19.58
N HIS A 147 -9.21 -8.10 19.09
CA HIS A 147 -10.57 -7.58 19.26
C HIS A 147 -10.74 -6.12 18.82
N VAL A 148 -10.05 -5.74 17.76
CA VAL A 148 -10.10 -4.40 17.19
C VAL A 148 -11.48 -4.16 16.55
N GLU A 149 -12.00 -2.96 16.69
CA GLU A 149 -13.26 -2.50 16.12
C GLU A 149 -13.33 -2.68 14.59
N TYR A 150 -14.55 -2.80 14.03
CA TYR A 150 -14.78 -3.10 12.62
C TYR A 150 -14.08 -2.12 11.66
N SER A 151 -14.21 -0.80 11.89
CA SER A 151 -13.64 0.25 11.04
C SER A 151 -12.10 0.20 11.05
N ARG A 152 -11.51 0.01 12.22
CA ARG A 152 -10.05 -0.15 12.41
C ARG A 152 -9.53 -1.45 11.87
N THR A 153 -10.28 -2.56 12.04
CA THR A 153 -9.94 -3.87 11.41
C THR A 153 -9.87 -3.74 9.90
N THR A 154 -10.79 -2.97 9.30
CA THR A 154 -10.79 -2.69 7.88
C THR A 154 -9.53 -1.93 7.45
N ALA A 155 -9.17 -0.87 8.18
CA ALA A 155 -7.96 -0.09 7.92
C ALA A 155 -6.68 -0.94 8.01
N ILE A 156 -6.55 -1.75 9.07
CA ILE A 156 -5.38 -2.61 9.28
C ILE A 156 -5.26 -3.65 8.16
N ALA A 157 -6.35 -4.31 7.78
CA ALA A 157 -6.33 -5.30 6.71
C ALA A 157 -5.89 -4.70 5.37
N ILE A 158 -6.41 -3.52 5.02
CA ILE A 158 -6.06 -2.81 3.80
C ILE A 158 -4.59 -2.38 3.82
N GLU A 159 -4.13 -1.77 4.91
CA GLU A 159 -2.75 -1.26 5.05
C GLU A 159 -1.71 -2.37 4.95
N VAL A 160 -1.94 -3.51 5.62
CA VAL A 160 -1.02 -4.66 5.55
C VAL A 160 -1.03 -5.31 4.17
N GLY A 161 -2.16 -5.29 3.47
CA GLY A 161 -2.29 -5.87 2.12
C GLY A 161 -1.78 -4.96 1.00
N MET A 162 -1.68 -3.65 1.20
CA MET A 162 -1.39 -2.67 0.15
C MET A 162 -0.06 -1.94 0.36
N GLN A 163 1.03 -2.58 -0.06
CA GLN A 163 2.38 -2.03 0.05
C GLN A 163 2.66 -0.96 -1.03
N ASN A 164 3.71 -0.16 -0.80
CA ASN A 164 4.19 0.85 -1.72
C ASN A 164 4.92 0.23 -2.92
N SER A 165 4.15 -0.07 -3.96
CA SER A 165 4.64 -0.67 -5.21
C SER A 165 5.59 0.25 -5.98
N GLY A 166 5.39 1.58 -5.93
CA GLY A 166 6.25 2.55 -6.57
C GLY A 166 7.67 2.53 -5.99
N LEU A 167 7.78 2.45 -4.66
CA LEU A 167 9.05 2.26 -3.98
C LEU A 167 9.70 0.94 -4.39
N ALA A 168 8.93 -0.16 -4.42
CA ALA A 168 9.45 -1.47 -4.82
C ALA A 168 10.04 -1.45 -6.23
N VAL A 169 9.36 -0.81 -7.20
CA VAL A 169 9.88 -0.63 -8.57
C VAL A 169 11.15 0.21 -8.57
N SER A 170 11.16 1.34 -7.86
CA SER A 170 12.33 2.23 -7.80
C SER A 170 13.54 1.56 -7.16
N LEU A 171 13.35 0.83 -6.08
CA LEU A 171 14.42 0.08 -5.41
C LEU A 171 14.93 -1.08 -6.28
N ALA A 172 14.03 -1.78 -6.97
CA ALA A 172 14.41 -2.83 -7.91
C ALA A 172 15.27 -2.28 -9.03
N ALA A 173 14.89 -1.18 -9.64
CA ALA A 173 15.65 -0.54 -10.71
C ALA A 173 17.02 -0.03 -10.24
N ALA A 174 17.10 0.54 -9.01
CA ALA A 174 18.33 1.12 -8.48
C ALA A 174 19.34 0.07 -7.98
N ASN A 175 18.86 -1.01 -7.34
CA ASN A 175 19.73 -1.96 -6.64
C ASN A 175 19.90 -3.30 -7.37
N PHE A 176 19.03 -3.61 -8.35
CA PHE A 176 19.04 -4.86 -9.10
C PHE A 176 19.04 -4.63 -10.62
N ALA A 177 19.75 -3.59 -11.08
CA ALA A 177 19.81 -3.18 -12.50
C ALA A 177 20.27 -4.32 -13.43
N ALA A 178 21.09 -5.26 -12.95
CA ALA A 178 21.50 -6.45 -13.69
C ALA A 178 20.33 -7.41 -14.00
N ASN A 179 19.22 -7.30 -13.26
CA ASN A 179 18.01 -8.09 -13.45
C ASN A 179 16.78 -7.20 -13.61
N PRO A 180 16.50 -6.67 -14.81
CA PRO A 180 15.35 -5.77 -15.06
C PRO A 180 13.99 -6.38 -14.67
N LEU A 181 13.86 -7.72 -14.68
CA LEU A 181 12.65 -8.41 -14.24
C LEU A 181 12.35 -8.22 -12.74
N ALA A 182 13.31 -7.79 -11.93
CA ALA A 182 13.08 -7.49 -10.51
C ALA A 182 12.03 -6.38 -10.31
N THR A 183 11.81 -5.50 -11.30
CA THR A 183 10.79 -4.44 -11.26
C THR A 183 9.38 -4.95 -11.55
N LEU A 184 9.24 -6.07 -12.26
CA LEU A 184 7.98 -6.59 -12.75
C LEU A 184 6.94 -6.90 -11.63
N PRO A 185 7.31 -7.55 -10.52
CA PRO A 185 6.36 -7.79 -9.43
C PRO A 185 5.77 -6.50 -8.85
N GLY A 186 6.58 -5.45 -8.68
CA GLY A 186 6.11 -4.15 -8.21
C GLY A 186 5.16 -3.48 -9.20
N ALA A 187 5.44 -3.56 -10.50
CA ALA A 187 4.58 -3.01 -11.55
C ALA A 187 3.22 -3.73 -11.60
N ILE A 188 3.21 -5.06 -11.59
CA ILE A 188 1.97 -5.86 -11.56
C ILE A 188 1.20 -5.62 -10.26
N PHE A 189 1.89 -5.56 -9.12
CA PHE A 189 1.29 -5.28 -7.83
C PHE A 189 0.61 -3.90 -7.80
N SER A 190 1.19 -2.90 -8.47
CA SER A 190 0.63 -1.54 -8.57
C SER A 190 -0.79 -1.52 -9.16
N VAL A 191 -1.06 -2.39 -10.12
CA VAL A 191 -2.40 -2.53 -10.72
C VAL A 191 -3.28 -3.43 -9.86
N TRP A 192 -2.74 -4.60 -9.50
CA TRP A 192 -3.49 -5.64 -8.79
C TRP A 192 -4.04 -5.19 -7.44
N HIS A 193 -3.21 -4.55 -6.60
CA HIS A 193 -3.63 -4.17 -5.25
C HIS A 193 -4.76 -3.14 -5.26
N ASN A 194 -4.84 -2.29 -6.28
CA ASN A 194 -5.95 -1.34 -6.43
C ASN A 194 -7.25 -2.05 -6.81
N ILE A 195 -7.20 -3.06 -7.69
CA ILE A 195 -8.36 -3.87 -8.05
C ILE A 195 -8.85 -4.67 -6.83
N ALA A 196 -7.95 -5.45 -6.22
CA ALA A 196 -8.28 -6.28 -5.07
C ALA A 196 -8.73 -5.45 -3.86
N GLY A 197 -8.05 -4.32 -3.60
CA GLY A 197 -8.41 -3.37 -2.55
C GLY A 197 -9.80 -2.78 -2.76
N SER A 198 -10.16 -2.40 -3.98
CA SER A 198 -11.49 -1.88 -4.31
C SER A 198 -12.58 -2.93 -4.11
N ILE A 199 -12.34 -4.18 -4.50
CA ILE A 199 -13.27 -5.29 -4.25
C ILE A 199 -13.44 -5.51 -2.74
N PHE A 200 -12.33 -5.58 -2.00
CA PHE A 200 -12.36 -5.73 -0.54
C PHE A 200 -13.09 -4.56 0.14
N ALA A 201 -12.86 -3.33 -0.33
CA ALA A 201 -13.54 -2.14 0.18
C ALA A 201 -15.06 -2.21 -0.02
N GLY A 202 -15.53 -2.65 -1.18
CA GLY A 202 -16.96 -2.86 -1.44
C GLY A 202 -17.59 -3.85 -0.46
N ILE A 203 -16.93 -4.99 -0.22
CA ILE A 203 -17.39 -6.00 0.74
C ILE A 203 -17.44 -5.44 2.16
N ARG A 204 -16.41 -4.70 2.57
CA ARG A 204 -16.35 -4.12 3.93
C ARG A 204 -17.37 -3.03 4.14
N ARG A 205 -17.61 -2.19 3.13
CA ARG A 205 -18.61 -1.12 3.19
C ARG A 205 -20.02 -1.70 3.34
N ALA A 206 -20.40 -2.68 2.53
CA ALA A 206 -21.69 -3.37 2.66
C ALA A 206 -21.87 -4.00 4.05
N GLY A 207 -20.80 -4.58 4.62
CA GLY A 207 -20.81 -5.10 5.99
C GLY A 207 -21.00 -4.01 7.05
N ALA A 208 -20.41 -2.84 6.88
CA ALA A 208 -20.59 -1.70 7.79
C ALA A 208 -22.02 -1.16 7.76
N GLU A 209 -22.61 -1.04 6.57
CA GLU A 209 -24.00 -0.61 6.38
C GLU A 209 -24.99 -1.58 7.05
N ASN A 210 -24.77 -2.89 6.89
CA ASN A 210 -25.59 -3.92 7.54
C ASN A 210 -25.49 -3.85 9.08
N LEU A 211 -24.30 -3.61 9.63
CA LEU A 211 -24.12 -3.46 11.09
C LEU A 211 -24.85 -2.23 11.62
N ALA A 212 -24.75 -1.10 10.93
CA ALA A 212 -25.44 0.12 11.32
C ALA A 212 -26.98 -0.03 11.28
N GLU A 213 -27.50 -0.79 10.33
CA GLU A 213 -28.93 -1.10 10.26
C GLU A 213 -29.39 -2.00 11.41
N LEU A 214 -28.60 -3.03 11.75
CA LEU A 214 -28.89 -3.90 12.89
C LEU A 214 -28.89 -3.15 14.22
N ASP A 215 -27.95 -2.21 14.41
CA ASP A 215 -27.89 -1.40 15.63
C ASP A 215 -29.10 -0.45 15.71
N ARG A 216 -29.53 0.13 14.58
CA ARG A 216 -30.74 0.96 14.52
C ARG A 216 -31.99 0.17 14.89
N ILE A 217 -32.15 -1.06 14.39
CA ILE A 217 -33.27 -1.94 14.74
C ILE A 217 -33.28 -2.24 16.25
N ARG A 218 -32.12 -2.56 16.83
CA ARG A 218 -32.00 -2.83 18.27
C ARG A 218 -32.40 -1.62 19.13
N GLU A 219 -32.01 -0.41 18.75
CA GLU A 219 -32.40 0.83 19.46
C GLU A 219 -33.92 1.02 19.43
N ILE A 220 -34.56 0.78 18.30
CA ILE A 220 -36.04 0.87 18.19
C ILE A 220 -36.72 -0.16 19.08
N ASP A 221 -36.24 -1.39 19.12
CA ASP A 221 -36.79 -2.45 19.96
C ASP A 221 -36.65 -2.13 21.45
N CYS A 222 -35.48 -1.63 21.88
CA CYS A 222 -35.27 -1.19 23.25
C CYS A 222 -36.25 -0.06 23.63
N CYS A 223 -36.42 0.96 22.79
CA CYS A 223 -37.36 2.05 23.04
C CYS A 223 -38.84 1.58 23.12
N ASN A 224 -39.21 0.56 22.40
CA ASN A 224 -40.55 -0.02 22.44
C ASN A 224 -40.81 -0.85 23.72
N CYS A 225 -39.78 -1.51 24.25
CA CYS A 225 -39.86 -2.28 25.50
C CYS A 225 -39.98 -1.37 26.73
N GLU A 226 -39.40 -0.16 26.72
CA GLU A 226 -39.50 0.81 27.83
C GLU A 226 -40.87 1.54 27.91
N LYS A 227 -41.69 1.44 26.85
CA LYS A 227 -43.03 2.07 26.79
C LYS A 227 -44.16 1.13 27.17
N GLN A 228 -43.90 -0.13 27.46
CA GLN A 228 -44.86 -1.13 27.97
C GLN A 228 -44.70 -1.33 29.48
#